data_45d05075c658bb15cf82f7e8d2ad645e
#
_entry.id   45d05075c658bb15cf82f7e8d2ad645e
#
_cell.length_a   1.000
_cell.length_b   1.000
_cell.length_c   1.000
_cell.angle_alpha   90.00
_cell.angle_beta   90.00
_cell.angle_gamma   90.00
#
_symmetry.space_group_name_H-M   'P 1'
#
loop_
_entity.id
_entity.type
_entity.pdbx_description
1 polymer ?
#
loop_
_entity_poly.entity_id
_entity_poly.type
_entity_poly.pdbx_seq_one_letter_code
_entity_poly.pdbx_strand_id
1 'polypeptide(L)'
;MPMGSDPESWRVATSFEDWYGSEYRNIVRSLVLITGNTEVAVEAASEACARALERWEQVSVMTSPSGWTYAVGLNVARRTLRRTRVEALLLRRVAVPPPIREDAPELWEAVRQLPRQQRVAIVLHYVSDLSQKDVASVMGVAEGTVAATLHSARKRLADSLGQTVETKEAGRE
;
A
#
# COMPACT_ATOMS: atom_id res chain seq x y z
N MET A 1 -11.01 -7.15 47.85
CA MET A 1 -9.72 -6.85 47.23
C MET A 1 -9.91 -6.94 45.70
N PRO A 2 -10.03 -5.84 44.97
CA PRO A 2 -10.05 -5.92 43.54
C PRO A 2 -8.60 -6.11 43.06
N MET A 3 -8.36 -7.20 42.33
CA MET A 3 -7.12 -7.45 41.64
C MET A 3 -6.96 -6.35 40.60
N GLY A 4 -5.94 -5.53 40.78
CA GLY A 4 -5.54 -4.53 39.81
C GLY A 4 -5.18 -5.21 38.49
N SER A 5 -5.99 -4.97 37.48
CA SER A 5 -5.63 -5.26 36.10
C SER A 5 -4.49 -4.32 35.75
N ASP A 6 -3.29 -4.87 35.66
CA ASP A 6 -2.11 -4.16 35.24
C ASP A 6 -2.35 -3.66 33.79
N PRO A 7 -2.43 -2.33 33.54
CA PRO A 7 -2.70 -1.81 32.21
C PRO A 7 -1.52 -1.95 31.26
N GLU A 8 -0.44 -2.62 31.63
CA GLU A 8 0.74 -2.83 30.81
C GLU A 8 0.87 -4.25 30.22
N SER A 9 -0.03 -5.17 30.55
CA SER A 9 0.07 -6.57 30.09
C SER A 9 -0.23 -6.77 28.59
N TRP A 10 -0.70 -5.76 27.86
CA TRP A 10 -0.99 -5.82 26.43
C TRP A 10 0.15 -5.29 25.53
N ARG A 11 1.18 -4.72 26.13
CA ARG A 11 2.41 -4.32 25.42
C ARG A 11 3.45 -5.44 25.47
N VAL A 12 3.09 -6.62 25.04
CA VAL A 12 4.12 -7.56 24.58
C VAL A 12 4.70 -6.92 23.34
N ALA A 13 5.90 -6.37 23.47
CA ALA A 13 6.63 -5.87 22.30
C ALA A 13 6.72 -7.02 21.31
N THR A 14 5.91 -6.96 20.27
CA THR A 14 5.93 -7.95 19.18
C THR A 14 7.37 -8.01 18.67
N SER A 15 7.95 -9.21 18.60
CA SER A 15 9.29 -9.34 18.05
C SER A 15 9.29 -8.86 16.59
N PHE A 16 10.43 -8.44 16.08
CA PHE A 16 10.53 -8.09 14.66
C PHE A 16 10.12 -9.27 13.77
N GLU A 17 10.53 -10.48 14.14
CA GLU A 17 10.24 -11.72 13.41
C GLU A 17 8.74 -11.98 13.30
N ASP A 18 7.98 -11.82 14.39
CA ASP A 18 6.54 -12.00 14.41
C ASP A 18 5.84 -10.94 13.55
N TRP A 19 6.24 -9.67 13.74
CA TRP A 19 5.71 -8.58 12.93
C TRP A 19 6.05 -8.75 11.45
N TYR A 20 7.30 -9.08 11.12
CA TYR A 20 7.74 -9.30 9.74
C TYR A 20 6.98 -10.47 9.09
N GLY A 21 6.80 -11.57 9.82
CA GLY A 21 6.07 -12.75 9.34
C GLY A 21 4.62 -12.44 8.98
N SER A 22 3.98 -11.53 9.73
CA SER A 22 2.59 -11.11 9.46
C SER A 22 2.47 -10.04 8.39
N GLU A 23 3.41 -9.08 8.33
CA GLU A 23 3.27 -7.85 7.54
C GLU A 23 3.97 -7.88 6.18
N TYR A 24 5.10 -8.58 6.04
CA TYR A 24 5.92 -8.51 4.81
C TYR A 24 5.14 -8.77 3.53
N ARG A 25 4.30 -9.82 3.54
CA ARG A 25 3.50 -10.20 2.37
C ARG A 25 2.50 -9.12 1.99
N ASN A 26 1.88 -8.48 2.98
CA ASN A 26 0.94 -7.37 2.79
C ASN A 26 1.66 -6.13 2.24
N ILE A 27 2.86 -5.84 2.76
CA ILE A 27 3.69 -4.71 2.29
C ILE A 27 4.06 -4.92 0.81
N VAL A 28 4.56 -6.09 0.44
CA VAL A 28 4.89 -6.41 -0.96
C VAL A 28 3.65 -6.26 -1.85
N ARG A 29 2.52 -6.90 -1.48
CA ARG A 29 1.27 -6.83 -2.25
C ARG A 29 0.83 -5.38 -2.49
N SER A 30 0.79 -4.59 -1.45
CA SER A 30 0.38 -3.18 -1.54
C SER A 30 1.32 -2.36 -2.41
N LEU A 31 2.63 -2.56 -2.27
CA LEU A 31 3.61 -1.87 -3.13
C LEU A 31 3.51 -2.32 -4.59
N VAL A 32 3.19 -3.60 -4.88
CA VAL A 32 2.90 -4.07 -6.25
C VAL A 32 1.68 -3.35 -6.82
N LEU A 33 0.58 -3.26 -6.06
CA LEU A 33 -0.64 -2.56 -6.49
C LEU A 33 -0.40 -1.07 -6.76
N ILE A 34 0.43 -0.43 -5.93
CA ILE A 34 0.76 0.99 -6.06
C ILE A 34 1.69 1.27 -7.24
N THR A 35 2.73 0.45 -7.39
CA THR A 35 3.82 0.69 -8.37
C THR A 35 3.54 0.10 -9.75
N GLY A 36 2.74 -0.98 -9.80
CA GLY A 36 2.56 -1.79 -11.01
C GLY A 36 3.82 -2.57 -11.43
N ASN A 37 4.81 -2.70 -10.54
CA ASN A 37 6.08 -3.37 -10.83
C ASN A 37 6.51 -4.23 -9.65
N THR A 38 6.57 -5.55 -9.86
CA THR A 38 6.87 -6.53 -8.79
C THR A 38 8.33 -6.41 -8.31
N GLU A 39 9.29 -6.22 -9.20
CA GLU A 39 10.71 -6.13 -8.82
C GLU A 39 10.95 -4.92 -7.93
N VAL A 40 10.42 -3.76 -8.35
CA VAL A 40 10.48 -2.52 -7.57
C VAL A 40 9.78 -2.67 -6.22
N ALA A 41 8.63 -3.34 -6.18
CA ALA A 41 7.88 -3.53 -4.94
C ALA A 41 8.61 -4.45 -3.96
N VAL A 42 9.19 -5.55 -4.43
CA VAL A 42 9.97 -6.49 -3.60
C VAL A 42 11.24 -5.82 -3.08
N GLU A 43 11.99 -5.12 -3.94
CA GLU A 43 13.17 -4.35 -3.53
C GLU A 43 12.80 -3.32 -2.45
N ALA A 44 11.75 -2.55 -2.69
CA ALA A 44 11.30 -1.51 -1.77
C ALA A 44 10.79 -2.07 -0.44
N ALA A 45 10.06 -3.18 -0.45
CA ALA A 45 9.59 -3.86 0.76
C ALA A 45 10.76 -4.42 1.58
N SER A 46 11.70 -5.09 0.92
CA SER A 46 12.87 -5.68 1.58
C SER A 46 13.74 -4.60 2.23
N GLU A 47 14.01 -3.53 1.53
CA GLU A 47 14.78 -2.39 2.06
C GLU A 47 14.04 -1.70 3.22
N ALA A 48 12.71 -1.52 3.11
CA ALA A 48 11.92 -0.92 4.18
C ALA A 48 11.92 -1.80 5.45
N CYS A 49 11.78 -3.12 5.30
CA CYS A 49 11.83 -4.06 6.42
C CYS A 49 13.24 -4.15 7.03
N ALA A 50 14.30 -4.11 6.23
CA ALA A 50 15.67 -4.06 6.74
C ALA A 50 15.89 -2.82 7.62
N ARG A 51 15.41 -1.66 7.18
CA ARG A 51 15.48 -0.43 7.99
C ARG A 51 14.60 -0.48 9.22
N ALA A 52 13.46 -1.17 9.17
CA ALA A 52 12.61 -1.40 10.33
C ALA A 52 13.34 -2.28 11.36
N LEU A 53 14.02 -3.34 10.92
CA LEU A 53 14.84 -4.20 11.78
C LEU A 53 15.96 -3.40 12.46
N GLU A 54 16.73 -2.62 11.70
CA GLU A 54 17.82 -1.78 12.24
C GLU A 54 17.35 -0.81 13.33
N ARG A 55 16.07 -0.42 13.31
CA ARG A 55 15.47 0.56 14.21
C ARG A 55 14.29 0.01 15.00
N TRP A 56 14.23 -1.32 15.17
CA TRP A 56 13.04 -1.97 15.71
C TRP A 56 12.63 -1.46 17.09
N GLU A 57 13.58 -1.18 17.96
CA GLU A 57 13.32 -0.59 19.28
C GLU A 57 12.51 0.73 19.19
N GLN A 58 12.75 1.52 18.16
CA GLN A 58 12.04 2.79 17.94
C GLN A 58 10.75 2.58 17.14
N VAL A 59 10.80 1.73 16.11
CA VAL A 59 9.66 1.49 15.22
C VAL A 59 8.55 0.72 15.92
N SER A 60 8.88 -0.28 16.73
CA SER A 60 7.91 -1.13 17.45
C SER A 60 7.00 -0.36 18.40
N VAL A 61 7.46 0.75 18.95
CA VAL A 61 6.71 1.59 19.88
C VAL A 61 5.93 2.73 19.21
N MET A 62 6.03 2.88 17.89
CA MET A 62 5.25 3.85 17.13
C MET A 62 3.78 3.46 17.10
N THR A 63 2.90 4.43 16.89
CA THR A 63 1.46 4.20 16.74
C THR A 63 1.15 3.25 15.57
N SER A 64 1.96 3.30 14.51
CA SER A 64 1.81 2.46 13.32
C SER A 64 3.19 2.07 12.77
N PRO A 65 3.78 0.96 13.24
CA PRO A 65 5.01 0.40 12.68
C PRO A 65 4.89 0.11 11.19
N SER A 66 3.75 -0.47 10.76
CA SER A 66 3.46 -0.74 9.35
C SER A 66 3.36 0.56 8.55
N GLY A 67 2.71 1.60 9.08
CA GLY A 67 2.64 2.92 8.44
C GLY A 67 4.03 3.52 8.18
N TRP A 68 4.91 3.46 9.19
CA TRP A 68 6.30 3.91 9.02
C TRP A 68 7.02 3.11 7.91
N THR A 69 6.85 1.79 7.89
CA THR A 69 7.48 0.91 6.90
C THR A 69 6.93 1.18 5.49
N TYR A 70 5.62 1.43 5.34
CA TYR A 70 5.05 1.86 4.06
C TYR A 70 5.62 3.20 3.57
N ALA A 71 5.81 4.17 4.46
CA ALA A 71 6.43 5.45 4.10
C ALA A 71 7.84 5.26 3.55
N VAL A 72 8.64 4.42 4.20
CA VAL A 72 9.99 4.07 3.74
C VAL A 72 9.94 3.35 2.40
N GLY A 73 9.11 2.30 2.27
CA GLY A 73 8.96 1.51 1.04
C GLY A 73 8.52 2.35 -0.14
N LEU A 74 7.54 3.24 0.03
CA LEU A 74 7.09 4.16 -1.03
C LEU A 74 8.18 5.14 -1.46
N ASN A 75 9.03 5.60 -0.53
CA ASN A 75 10.15 6.47 -0.85
C ASN A 75 11.23 5.72 -1.64
N VAL A 76 11.53 4.47 -1.27
CA VAL A 76 12.44 3.61 -2.02
C VAL A 76 11.88 3.35 -3.41
N ALA A 77 10.65 2.86 -3.52
CA ALA A 77 10.00 2.58 -4.79
C ALA A 77 9.98 3.80 -5.73
N ARG A 78 9.69 5.01 -5.18
CA ARG A 78 9.70 6.25 -5.94
C ARG A 78 11.09 6.58 -6.49
N ARG A 79 12.14 6.32 -5.72
CA ARG A 79 13.54 6.54 -6.12
C ARG A 79 13.94 5.55 -7.22
N THR A 80 13.65 4.26 -7.03
CA THR A 80 13.93 3.21 -8.01
C THR A 80 13.19 3.45 -9.33
N LEU A 81 11.89 3.78 -9.29
CA LEU A 81 11.11 4.10 -10.49
C LEU A 81 11.62 5.34 -11.25
N ARG A 82 12.16 6.34 -10.54
CA ARG A 82 12.81 7.48 -11.20
C ARG A 82 14.05 7.04 -11.96
N ARG A 83 14.88 6.20 -11.35
CA ARG A 83 16.11 5.69 -11.97
C ARG A 83 15.79 4.81 -13.18
N THR A 84 14.87 3.85 -13.03
CA THR A 84 14.46 2.94 -14.12
C THR A 84 13.74 3.65 -15.25
N ARG A 85 13.02 4.76 -15.01
CA ARG A 85 12.46 5.60 -16.07
C ARG A 85 13.54 6.23 -16.95
N VAL A 86 14.62 6.71 -16.35
CA VAL A 86 15.75 7.25 -17.08
C VAL A 86 16.44 6.15 -17.89
N GLU A 87 16.66 4.98 -17.28
CA GLU A 87 17.24 3.80 -17.95
C GLU A 87 16.31 3.27 -19.05
N ALA A 88 14.99 3.20 -18.83
CA ALA A 88 14.02 2.75 -19.84
C ALA A 88 13.91 3.70 -21.04
N LEU A 89 14.03 5.01 -20.82
CA LEU A 89 14.17 5.99 -21.92
C LEU A 89 15.42 5.73 -22.77
N LEU A 90 16.51 5.25 -22.15
CA LEU A 90 17.75 4.92 -22.85
C LEU A 90 17.71 3.54 -23.51
N LEU A 91 16.96 2.57 -22.96
CA LEU A 91 17.02 1.15 -23.34
C LEU A 91 15.73 0.60 -23.94
N ARG A 92 14.67 1.39 -24.13
CA ARG A 92 13.34 0.97 -24.65
C ARG A 92 12.77 -0.30 -24.01
N ARG A 93 12.95 -0.50 -22.71
CA ARG A 93 12.36 -1.63 -21.99
C ARG A 93 10.93 -1.32 -21.57
N VAL A 94 9.99 -2.17 -22.01
CA VAL A 94 8.58 -2.13 -21.57
C VAL A 94 8.46 -2.95 -20.29
N ALA A 95 8.01 -2.34 -19.21
CA ALA A 95 7.67 -3.05 -17.99
C ALA A 95 6.40 -3.89 -18.21
N VAL A 96 6.46 -5.19 -17.96
CA VAL A 96 5.30 -6.09 -17.96
C VAL A 96 4.63 -6.00 -16.60
N PRO A 97 3.32 -5.70 -16.52
CA PRO A 97 2.59 -5.72 -15.24
C PRO A 97 2.59 -7.14 -14.66
N PRO A 98 2.75 -7.29 -13.33
CA PRO A 98 2.70 -8.60 -12.68
C PRO A 98 1.29 -9.19 -12.75
N PRO A 99 1.17 -10.52 -12.84
CA PRO A 99 -0.11 -11.20 -12.70
C PRO A 99 -0.57 -11.12 -11.24
N ILE A 100 -1.53 -10.27 -10.95
CA ILE A 100 -2.23 -10.27 -9.68
C ILE A 100 -3.32 -11.34 -9.78
N ARG A 101 -3.12 -12.47 -9.11
CA ARG A 101 -4.18 -13.47 -8.90
C ARG A 101 -5.09 -12.94 -7.81
N GLU A 102 -6.21 -12.38 -8.20
CA GLU A 102 -7.21 -11.87 -7.26
C GLU A 102 -8.61 -12.24 -7.73
N ASP A 103 -9.50 -12.44 -6.77
CA ASP A 103 -10.88 -12.87 -6.99
C ASP A 103 -11.77 -11.80 -7.69
N ALA A 104 -11.21 -10.62 -7.98
CA ALA A 104 -11.91 -9.51 -8.62
C ALA A 104 -11.00 -8.75 -9.60
N PRO A 105 -10.63 -9.35 -10.75
CA PRO A 105 -9.67 -8.74 -11.69
C PRO A 105 -10.12 -7.38 -12.24
N GLU A 106 -11.43 -7.16 -12.42
CA GLU A 106 -11.98 -5.88 -12.88
C GLU A 106 -11.75 -4.76 -11.85
N LEU A 107 -11.91 -5.06 -10.56
CA LEU A 107 -11.67 -4.10 -9.49
C LEU A 107 -10.20 -3.67 -9.46
N TRP A 108 -9.28 -4.62 -9.56
CA TRP A 108 -7.86 -4.32 -9.53
C TRP A 108 -7.38 -3.59 -10.77
N GLU A 109 -7.98 -3.87 -11.93
CA GLU A 109 -7.74 -3.06 -13.12
C GLU A 109 -8.23 -1.63 -12.93
N ALA A 110 -9.44 -1.43 -12.39
CA ALA A 110 -9.96 -0.11 -12.06
C ALA A 110 -9.05 0.63 -11.06
N VAL A 111 -8.53 -0.06 -10.02
CA VAL A 111 -7.57 0.51 -9.07
C VAL A 111 -6.28 0.95 -9.77
N ARG A 112 -5.75 0.16 -10.72
CA ARG A 112 -4.57 0.53 -11.50
C ARG A 112 -4.78 1.78 -12.36
N GLN A 113 -6.00 2.00 -12.84
CA GLN A 113 -6.36 3.18 -13.64
C GLN A 113 -6.54 4.47 -12.81
N LEU A 114 -6.62 4.36 -11.48
CA LEU A 114 -6.70 5.53 -10.62
C LEU A 114 -5.46 6.43 -10.76
N PRO A 115 -5.61 7.76 -10.67
CA PRO A 115 -4.50 8.66 -10.46
C PRO A 115 -3.65 8.22 -9.28
N ARG A 116 -2.34 8.39 -9.37
CA ARG A 116 -1.38 7.85 -8.40
C ARG A 116 -1.75 8.13 -6.94
N GLN A 117 -2.12 9.35 -6.59
CA GLN A 117 -2.45 9.73 -5.22
C GLN A 117 -3.71 8.97 -4.73
N GLN A 118 -4.72 8.83 -5.58
CA GLN A 118 -5.93 8.10 -5.26
C GLN A 118 -5.64 6.61 -5.09
N ARG A 119 -4.82 6.03 -5.95
CA ARG A 119 -4.40 4.63 -5.86
C ARG A 119 -3.62 4.36 -4.56
N VAL A 120 -2.67 5.23 -4.21
CA VAL A 120 -1.93 5.12 -2.94
C VAL A 120 -2.89 5.15 -1.75
N ALA A 121 -3.80 6.13 -1.69
CA ALA A 121 -4.75 6.24 -0.59
C ALA A 121 -5.67 5.01 -0.48
N ILE A 122 -6.23 4.53 -1.60
CA ILE A 122 -7.11 3.33 -1.64
C ILE A 122 -6.35 2.09 -1.16
N VAL A 123 -5.15 1.85 -1.67
CA VAL A 123 -4.39 0.65 -1.31
C VAL A 123 -3.97 0.70 0.15
N LEU A 124 -3.43 1.81 0.63
CA LEU A 124 -3.02 1.92 2.02
C LEU A 124 -4.19 1.79 3.00
N HIS A 125 -5.36 2.35 2.65
CA HIS A 125 -6.51 2.32 3.56
C HIS A 125 -7.26 0.98 3.53
N TYR A 126 -7.54 0.42 2.34
CA TYR A 126 -8.40 -0.76 2.19
C TYR A 126 -7.64 -2.08 2.06
N VAL A 127 -6.40 -2.08 1.57
CA VAL A 127 -5.60 -3.30 1.42
C VAL A 127 -4.62 -3.48 2.58
N SER A 128 -4.05 -2.36 3.06
CA SER A 128 -3.09 -2.37 4.17
C SER A 128 -3.73 -2.06 5.53
N ASP A 129 -5.06 -1.82 5.57
CA ASP A 129 -5.84 -1.53 6.78
C ASP A 129 -5.30 -0.38 7.64
N LEU A 130 -4.69 0.62 7.00
CA LEU A 130 -4.20 1.80 7.70
C LEU A 130 -5.32 2.80 7.98
N SER A 131 -5.30 3.42 9.15
CA SER A 131 -6.21 4.53 9.47
C SER A 131 -5.98 5.71 8.53
N GLN A 132 -6.98 6.58 8.35
CA GLN A 132 -6.81 7.79 7.52
C GLN A 132 -5.67 8.68 8.05
N LYS A 133 -5.48 8.72 9.35
CA LYS A 133 -4.38 9.43 10.00
C LYS A 133 -3.02 8.84 9.62
N ASP A 134 -2.88 7.50 9.62
CA ASP A 134 -1.64 6.84 9.21
C ASP A 134 -1.39 7.03 7.71
N VAL A 135 -2.43 6.90 6.87
CA VAL A 135 -2.34 7.18 5.43
C VAL A 135 -1.88 8.64 5.19
N ALA A 136 -2.40 9.60 5.95
CA ALA A 136 -1.99 11.00 5.87
C ALA A 136 -0.50 11.16 6.20
N SER A 137 -0.05 10.51 7.27
CA SER A 137 1.36 10.48 7.66
C SER A 137 2.25 9.87 6.56
N VAL A 138 1.86 8.72 6.00
CA VAL A 138 2.58 8.03 4.91
C VAL A 138 2.65 8.89 3.65
N MET A 139 1.57 9.55 3.30
CA MET A 139 1.48 10.40 2.11
C MET A 139 2.08 11.79 2.29
N GLY A 140 2.33 12.23 3.53
CA GLY A 140 2.83 13.57 3.85
C GLY A 140 1.79 14.66 3.57
N VAL A 141 0.50 14.40 3.84
CA VAL A 141 -0.63 15.31 3.61
C VAL A 141 -1.50 15.43 4.85
N ALA A 142 -2.43 16.38 4.88
CA ALA A 142 -3.41 16.48 5.97
C ALA A 142 -4.45 15.36 5.89
N GLU A 143 -5.00 14.94 7.03
CA GLU A 143 -6.01 13.87 7.11
C GLU A 143 -7.27 14.21 6.29
N GLY A 144 -7.72 15.47 6.31
CA GLY A 144 -8.82 15.92 5.47
C GLY A 144 -8.55 15.78 3.96
N THR A 145 -7.28 15.89 3.53
CA THR A 145 -6.87 15.62 2.15
C THR A 145 -7.01 14.14 1.82
N VAL A 146 -6.68 13.24 2.74
CA VAL A 146 -6.88 11.79 2.57
C VAL A 146 -8.37 11.48 2.44
N ALA A 147 -9.22 12.04 3.31
CA ALA A 147 -10.66 11.84 3.24
C ALA A 147 -11.25 12.26 1.89
N ALA A 148 -10.87 13.44 1.39
CA ALA A 148 -11.28 13.93 0.07
C ALA A 148 -10.75 13.06 -1.08
N THR A 149 -9.48 12.60 -0.97
CA THR A 149 -8.86 11.72 -1.95
C THR A 149 -9.56 10.36 -2.02
N LEU A 150 -9.87 9.76 -0.86
CA LEU A 150 -10.61 8.50 -0.77
C LEU A 150 -12.03 8.64 -1.32
N HIS A 151 -12.72 9.74 -1.02
CA HIS A 151 -14.04 10.02 -1.58
C HIS A 151 -14.01 10.07 -3.12
N SER A 152 -13.08 10.84 -3.68
CA SER A 152 -12.92 10.97 -5.13
C SER A 152 -12.52 9.66 -5.80
N ALA A 153 -11.65 8.87 -5.15
CA ALA A 153 -11.23 7.57 -5.65
C ALA A 153 -12.38 6.55 -5.67
N ARG A 154 -13.19 6.48 -4.60
CA ARG A 154 -14.38 5.61 -4.54
C ARG A 154 -15.39 5.95 -5.64
N LYS A 155 -15.64 7.24 -5.89
CA LYS A 155 -16.52 7.66 -6.96
C LYS A 155 -16.00 7.18 -8.31
N ARG A 156 -14.73 7.37 -8.63
CA ARG A 156 -14.12 6.89 -9.89
C ARG A 156 -14.21 5.39 -10.05
N LEU A 157 -13.98 4.63 -8.96
CA LEU A 157 -14.09 3.17 -9.00
C LEU A 157 -15.54 2.74 -9.27
N ALA A 158 -16.53 3.36 -8.62
CA ALA A 158 -17.94 3.07 -8.84
C ALA A 158 -18.34 3.36 -10.29
N ASP A 159 -17.94 4.51 -10.84
CA ASP A 159 -18.22 4.90 -12.22
C ASP A 159 -17.57 3.90 -13.21
N SER A 160 -16.31 3.50 -12.98
CA SER A 160 -15.59 2.55 -13.83
C SER A 160 -16.21 1.15 -13.82
N LEU A 161 -16.57 0.65 -12.63
CA LEU A 161 -17.16 -0.68 -12.48
C LEU A 161 -18.62 -0.73 -12.99
N GLY A 162 -19.38 0.34 -12.83
CA GLY A 162 -20.73 0.47 -13.39
C GLY A 162 -20.73 0.39 -14.91
N GLN A 163 -19.84 1.09 -15.59
CA GLN A 163 -19.67 1.03 -17.04
C GLN A 163 -19.24 -0.37 -17.52
N THR A 164 -18.44 -1.09 -16.76
CA THR A 164 -18.01 -2.44 -17.11
C THR A 164 -19.17 -3.44 -17.06
N VAL A 165 -20.08 -3.29 -16.10
CA VAL A 165 -21.29 -4.14 -15.98
C VAL A 165 -22.22 -3.89 -17.16
N GLU A 166 -22.51 -2.63 -17.48
CA GLU A 166 -23.40 -2.26 -18.61
C GLU A 166 -22.86 -2.78 -19.95
N THR A 167 -21.55 -2.69 -20.18
CA THR A 167 -20.90 -3.19 -21.41
C THR A 167 -20.97 -4.71 -21.51
N LYS A 168 -20.85 -5.45 -20.41
CA LYS A 168 -20.99 -6.92 -20.38
C LYS A 168 -22.42 -7.39 -20.62
N GLU A 169 -23.41 -6.62 -20.18
CA GLU A 169 -24.82 -6.92 -20.42
C GLU A 169 -25.22 -6.65 -21.87
N ALA A 170 -24.81 -5.52 -22.44
CA ALA A 170 -25.06 -5.15 -23.84
C ALA A 170 -24.40 -6.09 -24.87
N GLY A 171 -23.33 -6.78 -24.51
CA GLY A 171 -22.66 -7.76 -25.40
C GLY A 171 -23.22 -9.18 -25.32
N ARG A 172 -24.32 -9.41 -24.57
CA ARG A 172 -25.01 -10.70 -24.43
C ARG A 172 -26.32 -10.82 -25.20
N GLU A 173 -26.75 -9.75 -25.88
CA GLU A 173 -27.83 -9.76 -26.85
C GLU A 173 -27.29 -10.02 -28.27
#